data_85c9cf4afd5063ccc426fe0beddf9a2e
#
_entry.id   85c9cf4afd5063ccc426fe0beddf9a2e
#
_cell.length_a   1.000
_cell.length_b   1.000
_cell.length_c   1.000
_cell.angle_alpha   90.00
_cell.angle_beta   90.00
_cell.angle_gamma   90.00
#
_symmetry.space_group_name_H-M   'P 1'
#
loop_
_entity.id
_entity.type
_entity.pdbx_description
1 polymer ?
#
loop_
_entity_poly.entity_id
_entity_poly.type
_entity_poly.pdbx_seq_one_letter_code
_entity_poly.pdbx_strand_id
1 'polypeptide(L)'
;MRRALRLLLILSVVSPLGQALQSQAAEPHFERVQLSSDFYAEGGTFGDYNGDGKGDVAVGPFIYWGPGFEKKSRYYEGPAIDPIGYSENFLMYSDDVDADGKRDILVLGFPGKESWWYQNPGHDKADSGLWKRYTLLDSVDNESPLIADIDGDKVLDLICSSKGCYGFASHAGRAATEAWPFRNVSPNNGYQRFTHGVGIGDVDNDGLVDLLEKDGWWKNPGKQAPGDMLWDFKPHAFSAGGGSQMYALDLDGDGKNEVLTGLAAHGFGLSYYKATNAEATQFERVDIMTNKAETSPVGIAVSQLHAVALGDMNGDGLTDIVTGKRWWAHGYHDDGHSQPATLLWLEAKRSAGRIQFIPHVIDNSSGVGTQITVGDVNGDGLQDIVSGTKRGAHVFLQRPASLASDKFLVPGLAAQDPFQQRPATGSIAINDPLGGSRPAMGDKPLNFDFEAGNLNDWEVRGPMSKALLTAAPESVEAVTGAGKYIVNTGDNKAVGELISRPFKLTAGYASLLIGGSENAETRVELVSERSGQVLAATSGGGKDALHRATLDVSGWKGEMVRLRLVDHADDAHLMFDDFRLHDKPLAEK
;
A
#
# COMPACT_ATOMS: atom_id res chain seq x y z
N MET A 1 55.56 2.69 -50.20
CA MET A 1 54.48 3.52 -50.72
C MET A 1 53.78 4.17 -49.52
N ARG A 2 54.06 5.47 -49.33
CA ARG A 2 53.55 6.27 -48.20
C ARG A 2 52.18 6.87 -48.60
N ARG A 3 51.09 6.59 -47.82
CA ARG A 3 49.84 7.31 -47.93
C ARG A 3 49.78 8.41 -46.87
N ALA A 4 49.72 9.64 -47.34
CA ALA A 4 49.60 10.83 -46.52
C ALA A 4 48.17 10.98 -45.98
N LEU A 5 48.06 11.21 -44.68
CA LEU A 5 46.83 11.55 -43.97
C LEU A 5 46.62 13.07 -44.13
N ARG A 6 45.53 13.48 -44.78
CA ARG A 6 45.12 14.89 -44.83
C ARG A 6 44.20 15.16 -43.64
N LEU A 7 44.67 16.00 -42.72
CA LEU A 7 43.90 16.57 -41.63
C LEU A 7 43.05 17.70 -42.19
N LEU A 8 41.72 17.58 -42.12
CA LEU A 8 40.79 18.66 -42.43
C LEU A 8 40.45 19.39 -41.12
N LEU A 9 40.97 20.62 -40.98
CA LEU A 9 40.54 21.55 -39.93
C LEU A 9 39.20 22.15 -40.36
N ILE A 10 38.14 21.84 -39.61
CA ILE A 10 36.85 22.56 -39.69
C ILE A 10 36.87 23.62 -38.60
N LEU A 11 37.00 24.89 -38.99
CA LEU A 11 36.73 26.01 -38.11
C LEU A 11 35.19 26.10 -37.91
N SER A 12 34.72 25.76 -36.72
CA SER A 12 33.35 26.06 -36.31
C SER A 12 33.28 27.49 -35.80
N VAL A 13 32.56 28.32 -36.54
CA VAL A 13 32.12 29.66 -36.11
C VAL A 13 31.12 29.48 -34.97
N VAL A 14 31.52 29.84 -33.75
CA VAL A 14 30.63 29.93 -32.62
C VAL A 14 29.80 31.19 -32.74
N SER A 15 28.53 31.09 -33.10
CA SER A 15 27.53 32.14 -32.95
C SER A 15 27.07 32.20 -31.51
N PRO A 16 27.17 33.32 -30.81
CA PRO A 16 26.50 33.47 -29.52
C PRO A 16 25.08 33.96 -29.77
N LEU A 17 24.10 33.11 -29.56
CA LEU A 17 22.72 33.43 -29.17
C LEU A 17 21.83 32.16 -29.34
N GLY A 18 21.76 31.44 -28.30
CA GLY A 18 20.78 30.40 -28.09
C GLY A 18 20.58 30.27 -26.58
N GLN A 19 19.94 31.26 -25.95
CA GLN A 19 19.22 30.99 -24.71
C GLN A 19 18.15 29.99 -25.12
N ALA A 20 18.41 28.70 -24.83
CA ALA A 20 17.35 27.71 -24.78
C ALA A 20 16.34 28.23 -23.77
N LEU A 21 15.18 28.65 -24.27
CA LEU A 21 13.98 28.68 -23.46
C LEU A 21 13.85 27.28 -22.88
N GLN A 22 14.23 27.09 -21.62
CA GLN A 22 13.77 25.96 -20.86
C GLN A 22 12.23 26.09 -20.91
N SER A 23 11.61 25.31 -21.77
CA SER A 23 10.18 25.11 -21.70
C SER A 23 9.98 24.51 -20.31
N GLN A 24 9.31 25.24 -19.45
CA GLN A 24 8.82 24.69 -18.20
C GLN A 24 8.01 23.46 -18.62
N ALA A 25 8.55 22.27 -18.36
CA ALA A 25 7.85 21.03 -18.65
C ALA A 25 6.49 21.15 -17.94
N ALA A 26 5.42 20.94 -18.71
CA ALA A 26 4.10 21.04 -18.13
C ALA A 26 3.93 19.92 -17.10
N GLU A 27 3.31 20.24 -15.98
CA GLU A 27 3.12 19.30 -14.87
C GLU A 27 2.42 18.01 -15.37
N PRO A 28 2.96 16.82 -15.07
CA PRO A 28 2.35 15.55 -15.44
C PRO A 28 0.91 15.45 -14.93
N HIS A 29 0.03 15.03 -15.82
CA HIS A 29 -1.37 14.79 -15.52
C HIS A 29 -1.68 13.30 -15.69
N PHE A 30 -2.44 12.71 -14.75
CA PHE A 30 -2.75 11.28 -14.75
C PHE A 30 -4.25 11.04 -14.90
N GLU A 31 -4.61 10.24 -15.92
CA GLU A 31 -5.95 9.69 -16.08
C GLU A 31 -6.03 8.36 -15.31
N ARG A 32 -6.91 8.29 -14.31
CA ARG A 32 -7.14 7.06 -13.56
C ARG A 32 -8.11 6.14 -14.29
N VAL A 33 -7.68 4.93 -14.60
CA VAL A 33 -8.52 3.83 -15.08
C VAL A 33 -8.64 2.79 -13.97
N GLN A 34 -9.85 2.60 -13.45
CA GLN A 34 -10.12 1.55 -12.47
C GLN A 34 -10.41 0.24 -13.19
N LEU A 35 -9.50 -0.74 -13.09
CA LEU A 35 -9.58 -2.05 -13.73
C LEU A 35 -10.52 -2.99 -12.98
N SER A 36 -10.51 -2.91 -11.64
CA SER A 36 -11.38 -3.66 -10.74
C SER A 36 -11.59 -2.90 -9.43
N SER A 37 -12.77 -3.03 -8.84
CA SER A 37 -13.05 -2.61 -7.46
C SER A 37 -12.76 -3.71 -6.44
N ASP A 38 -12.55 -4.95 -6.89
CA ASP A 38 -12.29 -6.08 -6.01
C ASP A 38 -10.81 -6.21 -5.71
N PHE A 39 -10.50 -6.66 -4.51
CA PHE A 39 -9.16 -6.94 -4.07
C PHE A 39 -8.71 -8.34 -4.51
N TYR A 40 -7.69 -8.41 -5.38
CA TYR A 40 -7.10 -9.65 -5.86
C TYR A 40 -5.60 -9.75 -5.58
N ALA A 41 -4.89 -8.61 -5.54
CA ALA A 41 -3.44 -8.56 -5.41
C ALA A 41 -3.01 -7.28 -4.71
N GLU A 42 -1.83 -7.32 -4.09
CA GLU A 42 -1.18 -6.16 -3.47
C GLU A 42 -0.06 -5.57 -4.34
N GLY A 43 0.04 -6.04 -5.58
CA GLY A 43 0.91 -5.56 -6.64
C GLY A 43 0.25 -5.69 -8.00
N GLY A 44 0.94 -5.20 -9.01
CA GLY A 44 0.53 -5.32 -10.41
C GLY A 44 1.72 -5.10 -11.33
N THR A 45 1.61 -5.57 -12.57
CA THR A 45 2.65 -5.42 -13.59
C THR A 45 2.04 -5.20 -14.96
N PHE A 46 2.87 -4.94 -15.97
CA PHE A 46 2.43 -4.76 -17.34
C PHE A 46 3.41 -5.37 -18.34
N GLY A 47 2.92 -5.61 -19.54
CA GLY A 47 3.71 -6.12 -20.65
C GLY A 47 2.83 -6.33 -21.88
N ASP A 48 3.43 -6.48 -23.05
CA ASP A 48 2.72 -6.91 -24.26
C ASP A 48 2.62 -8.45 -24.25
N TYR A 49 1.53 -8.99 -23.69
CA TYR A 49 1.35 -10.44 -23.53
C TYR A 49 0.78 -11.11 -24.77
N ASN A 50 0.10 -10.36 -25.64
CA ASN A 50 -0.51 -10.90 -26.86
C ASN A 50 0.29 -10.59 -28.13
N GLY A 51 1.38 -9.82 -28.03
CA GLY A 51 2.27 -9.48 -29.12
C GLY A 51 1.69 -8.50 -30.14
N ASP A 52 0.72 -7.68 -29.74
CA ASP A 52 0.09 -6.70 -30.64
C ASP A 52 0.79 -5.33 -30.63
N GLY A 53 1.86 -5.19 -29.85
CA GLY A 53 2.65 -3.97 -29.73
C GLY A 53 2.05 -2.95 -28.77
N LYS A 54 1.06 -3.33 -27.96
CA LYS A 54 0.43 -2.48 -26.94
C LYS A 54 0.59 -3.16 -25.57
N GLY A 55 0.72 -2.34 -24.56
CA GLY A 55 0.86 -2.89 -23.22
C GLY A 55 -0.48 -3.31 -22.64
N ASP A 56 -0.45 -4.48 -22.01
CA ASP A 56 -1.53 -5.07 -21.21
C ASP A 56 -1.16 -4.95 -19.73
N VAL A 57 -2.14 -4.97 -18.85
CA VAL A 57 -1.93 -4.86 -17.41
C VAL A 57 -2.34 -6.15 -16.71
N ALA A 58 -1.46 -6.72 -15.89
CA ALA A 58 -1.75 -7.87 -15.06
C ALA A 58 -1.88 -7.47 -13.59
N VAL A 59 -3.05 -7.73 -12.98
CA VAL A 59 -3.29 -7.57 -11.53
C VAL A 59 -4.13 -8.74 -11.03
N GLY A 60 -3.61 -9.44 -10.02
CA GLY A 60 -4.23 -10.65 -9.52
C GLY A 60 -4.39 -11.69 -10.61
N PRO A 61 -5.54 -12.38 -10.72
CA PRO A 61 -5.75 -13.46 -11.70
C PRO A 61 -6.08 -12.97 -13.13
N PHE A 62 -6.06 -11.67 -13.37
CA PHE A 62 -6.50 -11.11 -14.64
C PHE A 62 -5.38 -10.42 -15.40
N ILE A 63 -5.42 -10.58 -16.71
CA ILE A 63 -4.79 -9.68 -17.68
C ILE A 63 -5.90 -8.80 -18.25
N TYR A 64 -5.70 -7.49 -18.18
CA TYR A 64 -6.54 -6.45 -18.77
C TYR A 64 -5.88 -5.99 -20.06
N TRP A 65 -6.57 -6.24 -21.20
CA TRP A 65 -6.00 -6.08 -22.51
C TRP A 65 -5.98 -4.61 -22.95
N GLY A 66 -4.81 -4.12 -23.31
CA GLY A 66 -4.64 -2.77 -23.82
C GLY A 66 -5.22 -2.54 -25.22
N PRO A 67 -5.33 -1.28 -25.67
CA PRO A 67 -4.98 -0.05 -24.92
C PRO A 67 -6.14 0.48 -24.05
N GLY A 68 -7.33 -0.09 -24.08
CA GLY A 68 -8.53 0.42 -23.38
C GLY A 68 -8.83 -0.29 -22.07
N PHE A 69 -8.29 -1.49 -21.85
CA PHE A 69 -8.42 -2.29 -20.64
C PHE A 69 -9.85 -2.77 -20.28
N GLU A 70 -10.83 -2.58 -21.15
CA GLU A 70 -12.21 -3.05 -20.92
C GLU A 70 -12.33 -4.58 -21.02
N LYS A 71 -11.50 -5.20 -21.86
CA LYS A 71 -11.44 -6.64 -21.99
C LYS A 71 -10.45 -7.21 -21.00
N LYS A 72 -10.81 -8.33 -20.37
CA LYS A 72 -9.90 -9.07 -19.48
C LYS A 72 -10.10 -10.57 -19.64
N SER A 73 -9.05 -11.34 -19.37
CA SER A 73 -9.10 -12.79 -19.24
C SER A 73 -8.36 -13.26 -18.00
N ARG A 74 -8.70 -14.45 -17.52
CA ARG A 74 -7.97 -15.09 -16.42
C ARG A 74 -6.80 -15.88 -16.96
N TYR A 75 -5.64 -15.74 -16.33
CA TYR A 75 -4.47 -16.58 -16.57
C TYR A 75 -4.23 -17.59 -15.43
N TYR A 76 -4.87 -17.41 -14.26
CA TYR A 76 -4.99 -18.41 -13.20
C TYR A 76 -6.31 -18.27 -12.45
N GLU A 77 -6.69 -19.31 -11.68
CA GLU A 77 -7.88 -19.27 -10.83
C GLU A 77 -7.55 -18.61 -9.49
N GLY A 78 -8.34 -17.61 -9.12
CA GLY A 78 -8.21 -16.90 -7.84
C GLY A 78 -9.48 -16.12 -7.51
N PRO A 79 -10.01 -16.23 -6.29
CA PRO A 79 -11.17 -15.44 -5.84
C PRO A 79 -10.78 -13.99 -5.52
N ALA A 80 -11.77 -13.11 -5.46
CA ALA A 80 -11.62 -11.86 -4.76
C ALA A 80 -11.47 -12.10 -3.26
N ILE A 81 -10.66 -11.28 -2.61
CA ILE A 81 -10.30 -11.42 -1.20
C ILE A 81 -10.95 -10.29 -0.42
N ASP A 82 -11.41 -10.59 0.81
CA ASP A 82 -11.87 -9.55 1.72
C ASP A 82 -10.68 -8.63 2.08
N PRO A 83 -10.81 -7.30 1.98
CA PRO A 83 -9.76 -6.35 2.33
C PRO A 83 -9.17 -6.47 3.75
N ILE A 84 -9.83 -7.20 4.65
CA ILE A 84 -9.25 -7.54 5.98
C ILE A 84 -8.13 -8.57 5.85
N GLY A 85 -8.24 -9.47 4.86
CA GLY A 85 -7.24 -10.49 4.57
C GLY A 85 -6.07 -9.95 3.75
N TYR A 86 -5.22 -10.87 3.33
CA TYR A 86 -4.06 -10.62 2.48
C TYR A 86 -4.14 -11.48 1.24
N SER A 87 -3.57 -10.98 0.15
CA SER A 87 -3.49 -11.73 -1.08
C SER A 87 -2.33 -12.73 -1.07
N GLU A 88 -2.53 -13.89 -1.71
CA GLU A 88 -1.45 -14.78 -2.10
C GLU A 88 -0.60 -14.18 -3.25
N ASN A 89 -1.10 -13.17 -3.94
CA ASN A 89 -0.41 -12.41 -4.98
C ASN A 89 0.06 -11.09 -4.37
N PHE A 90 1.30 -11.10 -3.83
CA PHE A 90 1.82 -10.00 -3.02
C PHE A 90 2.61 -8.99 -3.87
N LEU A 91 3.49 -9.46 -4.76
CA LEU A 91 4.17 -8.65 -5.77
C LEU A 91 4.10 -9.34 -7.13
N MET A 92 4.15 -8.56 -8.19
CA MET A 92 4.10 -9.05 -9.57
C MET A 92 5.19 -8.43 -10.43
N TYR A 93 5.78 -9.26 -11.29
CA TYR A 93 6.76 -8.82 -12.28
C TYR A 93 6.43 -9.43 -13.65
N SER A 94 6.96 -8.86 -14.71
CA SER A 94 6.79 -9.36 -16.07
C SER A 94 8.13 -9.35 -16.80
N ASP A 95 8.53 -10.51 -17.28
CA ASP A 95 9.70 -10.67 -18.14
C ASP A 95 9.59 -11.93 -19.01
N ASP A 96 10.50 -12.11 -19.96
CA ASP A 96 10.66 -13.33 -20.74
C ASP A 96 11.55 -14.29 -19.93
N VAL A 97 10.93 -15.08 -19.05
CA VAL A 97 11.63 -15.92 -18.05
C VAL A 97 12.35 -17.10 -18.68
N ASP A 98 11.80 -17.69 -19.75
CA ASP A 98 12.37 -18.86 -20.42
C ASP A 98 13.06 -18.54 -21.75
N ALA A 99 13.21 -17.25 -22.06
CA ALA A 99 13.84 -16.72 -23.27
C ALA A 99 13.17 -17.22 -24.57
N ASP A 100 11.85 -17.38 -24.55
CA ASP A 100 11.07 -17.79 -25.74
C ASP A 100 10.55 -16.61 -26.57
N GLY A 101 10.86 -15.38 -26.15
CA GLY A 101 10.48 -14.12 -26.81
C GLY A 101 9.09 -13.61 -26.43
N LYS A 102 8.46 -14.16 -25.38
CA LYS A 102 7.15 -13.75 -24.90
C LYS A 102 7.24 -13.31 -23.44
N ARG A 103 6.43 -12.34 -23.07
CA ARG A 103 6.36 -11.87 -21.70
C ARG A 103 5.59 -12.86 -20.84
N ASP A 104 6.22 -13.32 -19.77
CA ASP A 104 5.66 -14.13 -18.71
C ASP A 104 5.23 -13.27 -17.53
N ILE A 105 4.54 -13.86 -16.56
CA ILE A 105 4.13 -13.20 -15.32
C ILE A 105 4.74 -13.94 -14.13
N LEU A 106 5.53 -13.22 -13.32
CA LEU A 106 6.08 -13.72 -12.07
C LEU A 106 5.20 -13.21 -10.91
N VAL A 107 4.89 -14.07 -9.95
CA VAL A 107 4.10 -13.75 -8.77
C VAL A 107 4.88 -14.16 -7.53
N LEU A 108 5.21 -13.19 -6.70
CA LEU A 108 5.80 -13.43 -5.39
C LEU A 108 4.67 -13.55 -4.38
N GLY A 109 4.65 -14.68 -3.66
CA GLY A 109 3.58 -15.04 -2.75
C GLY A 109 3.56 -14.20 -1.47
N PHE A 110 2.54 -14.41 -0.64
CA PHE A 110 2.50 -13.86 0.71
C PHE A 110 3.75 -14.28 1.50
N PRO A 111 4.36 -13.42 2.33
CA PRO A 111 5.59 -13.73 3.05
C PRO A 111 5.59 -15.08 3.76
N GLY A 112 6.61 -15.88 3.51
CA GLY A 112 6.73 -17.27 3.97
C GLY A 112 6.00 -18.29 3.12
N LYS A 113 5.55 -17.89 1.94
CA LYS A 113 4.90 -18.77 0.96
C LYS A 113 5.75 -18.94 -0.29
N GLU A 114 5.33 -19.91 -1.13
CA GLU A 114 5.88 -20.18 -2.43
C GLU A 114 5.74 -18.97 -3.36
N SER A 115 6.72 -18.76 -4.24
CA SER A 115 6.66 -17.85 -5.38
C SER A 115 6.73 -18.62 -6.66
N TRP A 116 6.10 -18.11 -7.74
CA TRP A 116 5.93 -18.83 -8.98
C TRP A 116 5.90 -17.90 -10.18
N TRP A 117 5.97 -18.48 -11.38
CA TRP A 117 5.74 -17.75 -12.60
C TRP A 117 4.78 -18.51 -13.51
N TYR A 118 4.13 -17.78 -14.38
CA TYR A 118 3.16 -18.28 -15.34
C TYR A 118 3.71 -18.09 -16.75
N GLN A 119 3.92 -19.21 -17.44
CA GLN A 119 4.42 -19.23 -18.81
C GLN A 119 3.37 -18.75 -19.78
N ASN A 120 3.68 -17.74 -20.58
CA ASN A 120 2.84 -17.28 -21.66
C ASN A 120 2.66 -18.38 -22.72
N PRO A 121 1.43 -18.87 -22.99
CA PRO A 121 1.20 -19.97 -23.91
C PRO A 121 1.42 -19.61 -25.39
N GLY A 122 1.77 -18.38 -25.68
CA GLY A 122 1.91 -17.81 -27.02
C GLY A 122 0.88 -16.75 -27.31
N HIS A 123 1.25 -15.76 -28.11
CA HIS A 123 0.46 -14.58 -28.39
C HIS A 123 -0.99 -14.90 -28.81
N ASP A 124 -1.18 -15.88 -29.72
CA ASP A 124 -2.51 -16.30 -30.19
C ASP A 124 -3.36 -16.99 -29.12
N LYS A 125 -2.80 -17.34 -27.98
CA LYS A 125 -3.45 -18.11 -26.90
C LYS A 125 -3.43 -17.38 -25.56
N ALA A 126 -2.83 -16.21 -25.48
CA ALA A 126 -2.65 -15.47 -24.23
C ALA A 126 -3.97 -15.19 -23.50
N ASP A 127 -5.08 -15.04 -24.24
CA ASP A 127 -6.44 -14.81 -23.72
C ASP A 127 -7.32 -16.08 -23.62
N SER A 128 -6.81 -17.25 -24.04
CA SER A 128 -7.62 -18.44 -24.30
C SER A 128 -7.67 -19.47 -23.16
N GLY A 129 -7.20 -19.12 -21.96
CA GLY A 129 -7.25 -20.03 -20.82
C GLY A 129 -6.19 -19.78 -19.77
N LEU A 130 -6.07 -20.76 -18.86
CA LEU A 130 -5.11 -20.67 -17.77
C LEU A 130 -3.69 -20.96 -18.27
N TRP A 131 -2.74 -20.16 -17.77
CA TRP A 131 -1.33 -20.32 -18.10
C TRP A 131 -0.69 -21.40 -17.24
N LYS A 132 0.34 -22.01 -17.74
CA LYS A 132 1.07 -23.04 -17.01
C LYS A 132 1.94 -22.39 -15.93
N ARG A 133 1.79 -22.87 -14.70
CA ARG A 133 2.52 -22.39 -13.53
C ARG A 133 3.76 -23.24 -13.27
N TYR A 134 4.85 -22.58 -12.88
CA TYR A 134 6.07 -23.19 -12.38
C TYR A 134 6.53 -22.51 -11.09
N THR A 135 7.12 -23.28 -10.19
CA THR A 135 7.66 -22.75 -8.92
C THR A 135 8.98 -22.03 -9.17
N LEU A 136 9.12 -20.82 -8.62
CA LEU A 136 10.39 -20.12 -8.51
C LEU A 136 11.14 -20.59 -7.27
N LEU A 137 10.57 -20.35 -6.09
CA LEU A 137 11.14 -20.67 -4.79
C LEU A 137 10.03 -21.09 -3.83
N ASP A 138 10.31 -22.06 -2.96
CA ASP A 138 9.33 -22.63 -2.02
C ASP A 138 8.97 -21.71 -0.84
N SER A 139 9.82 -20.75 -0.48
CA SER A 139 9.54 -19.75 0.56
C SER A 139 10.27 -18.44 0.29
N VAL A 140 9.51 -17.36 0.20
CA VAL A 140 10.00 -15.98 0.19
C VAL A 140 9.56 -15.32 1.49
N ASP A 141 10.50 -14.91 2.32
CA ASP A 141 10.24 -14.60 3.74
C ASP A 141 10.20 -13.10 4.08
N ASN A 142 10.34 -12.19 3.12
CA ASN A 142 10.28 -10.75 3.34
C ASN A 142 9.16 -10.07 2.53
N GLU A 143 8.84 -8.81 2.89
CA GLU A 143 7.71 -8.08 2.31
C GLU A 143 8.08 -7.16 1.13
N SER A 144 9.35 -7.04 0.80
CA SER A 144 9.84 -6.26 -0.35
C SER A 144 10.85 -7.02 -1.23
N PRO A 145 10.61 -8.32 -1.55
CA PRO A 145 11.46 -9.05 -2.47
C PRO A 145 11.42 -8.41 -3.86
N LEU A 146 12.47 -8.62 -4.65
CA LEU A 146 12.55 -8.03 -5.99
C LEU A 146 13.13 -9.02 -7.01
N ILE A 147 12.91 -8.70 -8.29
CA ILE A 147 13.46 -9.42 -9.42
C ILE A 147 14.46 -8.50 -10.13
N ALA A 148 15.72 -8.91 -10.20
CA ALA A 148 16.78 -8.20 -10.90
C ALA A 148 17.99 -9.12 -11.12
N ASP A 149 18.94 -8.70 -11.95
CA ASP A 149 20.26 -9.35 -12.11
C ASP A 149 21.21 -8.81 -11.05
N ILE A 150 21.39 -9.52 -9.94
CA ILE A 150 22.26 -9.08 -8.83
C ILE A 150 23.71 -9.53 -9.01
N ASP A 151 23.97 -10.63 -9.73
CA ASP A 151 25.32 -11.14 -9.90
C ASP A 151 25.94 -10.78 -11.27
N GLY A 152 25.19 -10.06 -12.11
CA GLY A 152 25.62 -9.50 -13.39
C GLY A 152 25.74 -10.55 -14.49
N ASP A 153 25.08 -11.69 -14.40
CA ASP A 153 25.13 -12.75 -15.41
C ASP A 153 24.11 -12.56 -16.55
N LYS A 154 23.23 -11.56 -16.42
CA LYS A 154 22.14 -11.18 -17.32
C LYS A 154 20.92 -12.11 -17.27
N VAL A 155 20.84 -12.97 -16.29
CA VAL A 155 19.65 -13.73 -15.94
C VAL A 155 18.96 -13.04 -14.75
N LEU A 156 17.65 -13.06 -14.71
CA LEU A 156 16.93 -12.49 -13.59
C LEU A 156 17.03 -13.38 -12.36
N ASP A 157 17.30 -12.74 -11.24
CA ASP A 157 17.33 -13.36 -9.92
C ASP A 157 16.14 -12.90 -9.09
N LEU A 158 15.63 -13.78 -8.23
CA LEU A 158 14.70 -13.43 -7.16
C LEU A 158 15.51 -13.13 -5.90
N ILE A 159 15.61 -11.85 -5.54
CA ILE A 159 16.34 -11.38 -4.36
C ILE A 159 15.37 -11.30 -3.18
N CYS A 160 15.65 -12.03 -2.11
CA CYS A 160 14.77 -12.10 -0.95
C CYS A 160 15.50 -12.60 0.31
N SER A 161 14.80 -12.66 1.43
CA SER A 161 15.17 -13.61 2.49
C SER A 161 14.41 -14.93 2.31
N SER A 162 15.06 -16.03 2.67
CA SER A 162 14.45 -17.36 2.69
C SER A 162 15.07 -18.19 3.81
N LYS A 163 14.23 -18.81 4.64
CA LYS A 163 14.63 -19.75 5.71
C LYS A 163 15.71 -19.17 6.63
N GLY A 164 15.63 -17.88 6.92
CA GLY A 164 16.51 -17.18 7.84
C GLY A 164 17.78 -16.59 7.25
N CYS A 165 17.97 -16.65 5.92
CA CYS A 165 19.10 -16.06 5.20
C CYS A 165 18.61 -15.02 4.20
N TYR A 166 19.36 -13.93 3.98
CA TYR A 166 19.28 -13.14 2.75
C TYR A 166 20.06 -13.79 1.64
N GLY A 167 19.57 -13.66 0.41
CA GLY A 167 20.21 -14.20 -0.77
C GLY A 167 19.37 -13.97 -2.03
N PHE A 168 19.64 -14.78 -3.03
CA PHE A 168 18.91 -14.75 -4.28
C PHE A 168 18.72 -16.16 -4.86
N ALA A 169 17.64 -16.36 -5.60
CA ALA A 169 17.40 -17.58 -6.36
C ALA A 169 17.52 -17.27 -7.85
N SER A 170 18.25 -18.11 -8.58
CA SER A 170 18.51 -17.95 -10.01
C SER A 170 18.35 -19.26 -10.76
N HIS A 171 17.87 -19.18 -12.00
CA HIS A 171 17.86 -20.35 -12.89
C HIS A 171 19.07 -20.41 -13.84
N ALA A 172 20.07 -19.56 -13.67
CA ALA A 172 21.26 -19.50 -14.52
C ALA A 172 21.85 -20.89 -14.82
N GLY A 173 21.99 -21.20 -16.09
CA GLY A 173 22.49 -22.51 -16.56
C GLY A 173 21.53 -23.69 -16.38
N ARG A 174 20.26 -23.44 -16.04
CA ARG A 174 19.19 -24.44 -15.87
C ARG A 174 17.96 -24.10 -16.70
N ALA A 175 17.04 -25.03 -16.84
CA ALA A 175 15.73 -24.73 -17.40
C ALA A 175 14.94 -23.85 -16.40
N ALA A 176 14.37 -22.73 -16.84
CA ALA A 176 13.59 -21.83 -15.99
C ALA A 176 12.35 -22.51 -15.37
N THR A 177 11.91 -23.64 -15.95
CA THR A 177 10.80 -24.49 -15.46
C THR A 177 11.13 -25.34 -14.23
N GLU A 178 12.41 -25.42 -13.85
CA GLU A 178 12.84 -26.05 -12.60
C GLU A 178 12.80 -24.99 -11.47
N ALA A 179 12.61 -25.42 -10.21
CA ALA A 179 12.72 -24.54 -9.07
C ALA A 179 14.12 -23.91 -9.00
N TRP A 180 14.19 -22.62 -8.74
CA TRP A 180 15.43 -21.88 -8.76
C TRP A 180 16.24 -22.14 -7.49
N PRO A 181 17.50 -22.59 -7.59
CA PRO A 181 18.34 -22.79 -6.42
C PRO A 181 18.62 -21.45 -5.72
N PHE A 182 18.42 -21.44 -4.41
CA PHE A 182 18.71 -20.28 -3.58
C PHE A 182 20.18 -20.26 -3.17
N ARG A 183 20.84 -19.13 -3.39
CA ARG A 183 22.21 -18.84 -2.96
C ARG A 183 22.18 -17.90 -1.76
N ASN A 184 22.75 -18.34 -0.65
CA ASN A 184 22.88 -17.50 0.54
C ASN A 184 23.92 -16.40 0.32
N VAL A 185 23.54 -15.17 0.60
CA VAL A 185 24.41 -13.99 0.72
C VAL A 185 24.81 -13.82 2.19
N SER A 186 23.85 -13.95 3.10
CA SER A 186 24.07 -13.87 4.54
C SER A 186 24.22 -15.25 5.21
N PRO A 187 24.83 -15.32 6.40
CA PRO A 187 24.62 -16.46 7.29
C PRO A 187 23.15 -16.53 7.71
N ASN A 188 22.76 -17.67 8.30
CA ASN A 188 21.44 -17.79 8.88
C ASN A 188 21.37 -16.97 10.18
N ASN A 189 20.81 -15.77 10.08
CA ASN A 189 20.59 -14.85 11.20
C ASN A 189 19.15 -14.91 11.73
N GLY A 190 18.32 -15.84 11.23
CA GLY A 190 16.94 -16.00 11.64
C GLY A 190 16.02 -14.90 11.10
N TYR A 191 16.31 -14.37 9.93
CA TYR A 191 15.43 -13.38 9.29
C TYR A 191 14.03 -13.95 9.12
N GLN A 192 13.05 -13.21 9.61
CA GLN A 192 11.66 -13.66 9.67
C GLN A 192 10.91 -13.31 8.40
N ARG A 193 9.83 -14.05 8.15
CA ARG A 193 8.96 -13.89 6.97
C ARG A 193 8.32 -12.50 6.81
N PHE A 194 8.25 -11.69 7.85
CA PHE A 194 7.72 -10.32 7.80
C PHE A 194 8.83 -9.27 7.98
N THR A 195 10.05 -9.59 7.57
CA THR A 195 11.13 -8.61 7.53
C THR A 195 10.85 -7.60 6.42
N HIS A 196 11.00 -6.32 6.74
CA HIS A 196 10.80 -5.20 5.80
C HIS A 196 12.14 -4.60 5.41
N GLY A 197 12.19 -4.01 4.22
CA GLY A 197 13.36 -3.30 3.71
C GLY A 197 14.38 -4.25 3.08
N VAL A 198 14.22 -4.49 1.78
CA VAL A 198 15.20 -5.15 0.93
C VAL A 198 15.38 -4.33 -0.34
N GLY A 199 16.59 -4.29 -0.84
CA GLY A 199 16.91 -3.62 -2.09
C GLY A 199 18.27 -4.00 -2.62
N ILE A 200 18.61 -3.35 -3.72
CA ILE A 200 19.91 -3.53 -4.38
C ILE A 200 20.46 -2.19 -4.87
N GLY A 201 21.75 -2.17 -5.14
CA GLY A 201 22.45 -1.10 -5.82
C GLY A 201 23.93 -1.12 -5.47
N ASP A 202 24.71 -0.36 -6.19
CA ASP A 202 26.15 -0.21 -5.97
C ASP A 202 26.39 0.82 -4.86
N VAL A 203 26.46 0.34 -3.60
CA VAL A 203 26.48 1.22 -2.42
C VAL A 203 27.81 1.96 -2.26
N ASP A 204 28.93 1.31 -2.58
CA ASP A 204 30.28 1.89 -2.43
C ASP A 204 30.92 2.34 -3.76
N ASN A 205 30.17 2.32 -4.84
CA ASN A 205 30.55 2.75 -6.19
C ASN A 205 31.74 1.96 -6.77
N ASP A 206 31.81 0.64 -6.50
CA ASP A 206 32.81 -0.25 -7.05
C ASP A 206 32.39 -0.90 -8.38
N GLY A 207 31.18 -0.64 -8.85
CA GLY A 207 30.60 -1.14 -10.09
C GLY A 207 29.91 -2.49 -9.94
N LEU A 208 29.73 -3.00 -8.73
CA LEU A 208 29.00 -4.23 -8.42
C LEU A 208 27.69 -3.92 -7.69
N VAL A 209 26.68 -4.72 -7.95
CA VAL A 209 25.38 -4.55 -7.30
C VAL A 209 25.38 -5.25 -5.95
N ASP A 210 25.23 -4.50 -4.87
CA ASP A 210 25.16 -4.98 -3.50
C ASP A 210 23.72 -5.30 -3.09
N LEU A 211 23.55 -6.06 -2.01
CA LEU A 211 22.25 -6.32 -1.39
C LEU A 211 22.06 -5.41 -0.18
N LEU A 212 20.96 -4.67 -0.16
CA LEU A 212 20.57 -3.76 0.91
C LEU A 212 19.55 -4.41 1.86
N GLU A 213 19.71 -4.17 3.16
CA GLU A 213 18.71 -4.47 4.18
C GLU A 213 18.60 -3.34 5.22
N LYS A 214 17.60 -3.39 6.09
CA LYS A 214 17.31 -2.33 7.07
C LYS A 214 18.46 -2.02 8.05
N ASP A 215 19.29 -3.01 8.36
CA ASP A 215 20.37 -2.91 9.36
C ASP A 215 21.76 -2.76 8.71
N GLY A 216 21.83 -2.69 7.35
CA GLY A 216 23.08 -2.54 6.64
C GLY A 216 23.01 -2.98 5.18
N TRP A 217 24.15 -3.38 4.66
CA TRP A 217 24.25 -3.89 3.29
C TRP A 217 25.34 -4.98 3.18
N TRP A 218 25.15 -5.86 2.21
CA TRP A 218 26.02 -6.98 1.92
C TRP A 218 26.81 -6.68 0.66
N LYS A 219 28.13 -6.53 0.81
CA LYS A 219 29.02 -6.17 -0.30
C LYS A 219 29.19 -7.35 -1.24
N ASN A 220 28.89 -7.13 -2.52
CA ASN A 220 29.07 -8.11 -3.58
C ASN A 220 30.57 -8.40 -3.80
N PRO A 221 31.03 -9.64 -3.63
CA PRO A 221 32.44 -9.98 -3.80
C PRO A 221 32.85 -10.12 -5.28
N GLY A 222 31.91 -9.94 -6.22
CA GLY A 222 32.14 -10.08 -7.67
C GLY A 222 32.18 -11.52 -8.17
N LYS A 223 32.19 -11.68 -9.48
CA LYS A 223 32.04 -12.97 -10.20
C LYS A 223 33.17 -13.98 -9.94
N GLN A 224 34.32 -13.53 -9.47
CA GLN A 224 35.47 -14.42 -9.20
C GLN A 224 35.39 -15.10 -7.83
N ALA A 225 34.43 -14.69 -6.98
CA ALA A 225 34.24 -15.29 -5.68
C ALA A 225 33.64 -16.71 -5.80
N PRO A 226 33.99 -17.65 -4.89
CA PRO A 226 33.33 -18.95 -4.83
C PRO A 226 31.81 -18.81 -4.67
N GLY A 227 31.06 -19.68 -5.34
CA GLY A 227 29.60 -19.61 -5.35
C GLY A 227 28.92 -19.82 -3.98
N ASP A 228 29.63 -20.39 -3.03
CA ASP A 228 29.18 -20.61 -1.64
C ASP A 228 29.75 -19.57 -0.66
N MET A 229 30.49 -18.59 -1.15
CA MET A 229 31.04 -17.51 -0.32
C MET A 229 29.90 -16.59 0.15
N LEU A 230 29.80 -16.42 1.47
CA LEU A 230 28.94 -15.39 2.05
C LEU A 230 29.54 -14.01 1.80
N TRP A 231 28.67 -13.02 1.61
CA TRP A 231 29.10 -11.65 1.36
C TRP A 231 29.53 -10.95 2.65
N ASP A 232 30.29 -9.88 2.54
CA ASP A 232 30.78 -9.11 3.68
C ASP A 232 29.74 -8.09 4.12
N PHE A 233 29.27 -8.19 5.37
CA PHE A 233 28.25 -7.31 5.92
C PHE A 233 28.83 -5.98 6.38
N LYS A 234 28.25 -4.88 5.95
CA LYS A 234 28.55 -3.52 6.34
C LYS A 234 27.39 -2.97 7.18
N PRO A 235 27.52 -2.92 8.51
CA PRO A 235 26.43 -2.52 9.38
C PRO A 235 26.15 -1.02 9.31
N HIS A 236 24.88 -0.67 9.11
CA HIS A 236 24.33 0.67 9.27
C HIS A 236 22.80 0.59 9.43
N ALA A 237 22.26 1.18 10.49
CA ALA A 237 20.82 1.16 10.73
C ALA A 237 20.10 2.18 9.81
N PHE A 238 19.74 1.76 8.61
CA PHE A 238 18.98 2.59 7.66
C PHE A 238 17.53 2.77 8.12
N SER A 239 16.93 1.74 8.71
CA SER A 239 15.52 1.75 9.07
C SER A 239 15.24 0.80 10.23
N ALA A 240 15.03 1.32 11.43
CA ALA A 240 14.79 0.48 12.63
C ALA A 240 13.56 -0.42 12.50
N GLY A 241 12.48 0.09 11.89
CA GLY A 241 11.24 -0.65 11.64
C GLY A 241 11.24 -1.48 10.36
N GLY A 242 12.23 -1.28 9.48
CA GLY A 242 12.18 -1.73 8.09
C GLY A 242 11.19 -0.93 7.26
N GLY A 243 11.61 -0.54 6.07
CA GLY A 243 10.79 0.21 5.11
C GLY A 243 10.20 -0.69 4.02
N SER A 244 10.10 -0.13 2.84
CA SER A 244 9.71 -0.79 1.59
C SER A 244 10.93 -1.22 0.79
N GLN A 245 10.84 -1.13 -0.52
CA GLN A 245 11.99 -1.30 -1.42
C GLN A 245 13.09 -0.31 -1.05
N MET A 246 14.33 -0.75 -1.16
CA MET A 246 15.53 0.06 -0.94
C MET A 246 16.32 0.20 -2.24
N TYR A 247 16.98 1.32 -2.42
CA TYR A 247 17.74 1.60 -3.63
C TYR A 247 19.08 2.27 -3.28
N ALA A 248 20.14 1.96 -4.02
CA ALA A 248 21.36 2.75 -4.04
C ALA A 248 21.50 3.40 -5.42
N LEU A 249 21.45 4.74 -5.49
CA LEU A 249 21.52 5.50 -6.73
C LEU A 249 22.03 6.93 -6.47
N ASP A 250 22.63 7.56 -7.48
CA ASP A 250 23.07 8.96 -7.43
C ASP A 250 21.88 9.92 -7.51
N LEU A 251 21.31 10.25 -6.36
CA LEU A 251 20.16 11.15 -6.27
C LEU A 251 20.52 12.61 -6.50
N ASP A 252 21.64 13.09 -5.96
CA ASP A 252 21.97 14.52 -6.00
C ASP A 252 22.95 14.92 -7.13
N GLY A 253 23.48 13.95 -7.87
CA GLY A 253 24.33 14.17 -9.03
C GLY A 253 25.79 14.42 -8.70
N ASP A 254 26.25 13.97 -7.54
CA ASP A 254 27.65 14.11 -7.12
C ASP A 254 28.56 12.95 -7.60
N GLY A 255 27.97 11.94 -8.25
CA GLY A 255 28.63 10.76 -8.77
C GLY A 255 28.82 9.66 -7.73
N LYS A 256 28.17 9.76 -6.58
CA LYS A 256 28.11 8.72 -5.55
C LYS A 256 26.66 8.32 -5.32
N ASN A 257 26.47 7.08 -4.94
CA ASN A 257 25.13 6.59 -4.69
C ASN A 257 24.69 6.86 -3.25
N GLU A 258 23.46 7.35 -3.10
CA GLU A 258 22.74 7.44 -1.85
C GLU A 258 21.87 6.20 -1.66
N VAL A 259 21.65 5.79 -0.39
CA VAL A 259 20.69 4.75 -0.05
C VAL A 259 19.34 5.40 0.27
N LEU A 260 18.34 5.14 -0.57
CA LEU A 260 16.95 5.60 -0.39
C LEU A 260 16.12 4.50 0.26
N THR A 261 15.34 4.83 1.30
CA THR A 261 14.42 3.88 1.95
C THR A 261 13.30 4.57 2.72
N GLY A 262 12.15 3.89 2.81
CA GLY A 262 11.16 4.15 3.85
C GLY A 262 11.71 3.78 5.23
N LEU A 263 11.30 4.52 6.28
CA LEU A 263 11.81 4.28 7.64
C LEU A 263 10.96 3.29 8.43
N ALA A 264 9.68 3.19 8.10
CA ALA A 264 8.75 2.26 8.71
C ALA A 264 7.61 1.94 7.74
N ALA A 265 7.54 0.70 7.26
CA ALA A 265 6.52 0.27 6.30
C ALA A 265 5.08 0.44 6.82
N HIS A 266 4.88 0.34 8.15
CA HIS A 266 3.61 0.52 8.84
C HIS A 266 3.52 1.82 9.66
N GLY A 267 4.44 2.74 9.45
CA GLY A 267 4.51 4.02 10.12
C GLY A 267 4.80 5.15 9.14
N PHE A 268 5.71 6.01 9.50
CA PHE A 268 6.08 7.19 8.73
C PHE A 268 7.56 7.23 8.42
N GLY A 269 7.89 8.02 7.42
CA GLY A 269 9.24 8.44 7.09
C GLY A 269 9.74 7.88 5.77
N LEU A 270 10.38 8.76 5.01
CA LEU A 270 11.14 8.49 3.81
C LEU A 270 12.42 9.29 3.88
N SER A 271 13.56 8.66 3.70
CA SER A 271 14.87 9.31 3.82
C SER A 271 15.85 8.74 2.81
N TYR A 272 16.89 9.50 2.53
CA TYR A 272 18.07 8.98 1.87
C TYR A 272 19.31 9.18 2.75
N TYR A 273 20.34 8.40 2.49
CA TYR A 273 21.56 8.34 3.27
C TYR A 273 22.76 8.56 2.38
N LYS A 274 23.58 9.56 2.70
CA LYS A 274 24.83 9.90 2.00
C LYS A 274 26.00 9.26 2.70
N ALA A 275 26.80 8.49 1.97
CA ALA A 275 28.05 7.95 2.51
C ALA A 275 29.03 9.10 2.86
N THR A 276 29.54 9.08 4.11
CA THR A 276 30.50 10.09 4.60
C THR A 276 31.95 9.60 4.57
N ASN A 277 32.17 8.33 4.23
CA ASN A 277 33.50 7.74 4.03
C ASN A 277 33.51 6.89 2.75
N ALA A 278 34.73 6.60 2.23
CA ALA A 278 34.90 5.91 0.96
C ALA A 278 34.42 4.45 0.99
N GLU A 279 34.41 3.82 2.16
CA GLU A 279 34.02 2.42 2.35
C GLU A 279 32.50 2.26 2.51
N ALA A 280 31.72 3.36 2.42
CA ALA A 280 30.28 3.41 2.62
C ALA A 280 29.81 2.67 3.91
N THR A 281 30.54 2.90 5.01
CA THR A 281 30.21 2.33 6.33
C THR A 281 29.65 3.35 7.31
N GLN A 282 29.73 4.63 6.96
CA GLN A 282 29.19 5.75 7.73
C GLN A 282 28.34 6.62 6.81
N PHE A 283 27.15 6.97 7.28
CA PHE A 283 26.19 7.73 6.48
C PHE A 283 25.61 8.88 7.27
N GLU A 284 25.29 9.95 6.56
CA GLU A 284 24.45 11.04 7.01
C GLU A 284 23.02 10.84 6.48
N ARG A 285 22.04 10.85 7.37
CA ARG A 285 20.63 10.75 6.98
C ARG A 285 20.08 12.11 6.59
N VAL A 286 19.36 12.15 5.48
CA VAL A 286 18.59 13.30 5.02
C VAL A 286 17.13 12.91 4.89
N ASP A 287 16.25 13.58 5.63
CA ASP A 287 14.82 13.31 5.58
C ASP A 287 14.20 13.93 4.33
N ILE A 288 13.36 13.17 3.64
CA ILE A 288 12.47 13.62 2.56
C ILE A 288 11.08 13.88 3.14
N MET A 289 10.54 12.92 3.90
CA MET A 289 9.23 13.00 4.52
C MET A 289 9.30 12.52 5.97
N THR A 290 8.68 13.26 6.89
CA THR A 290 8.60 12.89 8.30
C THR A 290 7.16 12.51 8.71
N ASN A 291 6.93 12.29 9.99
CA ASN A 291 5.61 11.93 10.52
C ASN A 291 4.64 13.10 10.71
N LYS A 292 5.06 14.34 10.41
CA LYS A 292 4.22 15.55 10.52
C LYS A 292 4.50 16.48 9.35
N ALA A 293 3.46 17.00 8.74
CA ALA A 293 3.58 17.92 7.61
C ALA A 293 4.44 19.16 7.94
N GLU A 294 4.32 19.70 9.15
CA GLU A 294 5.02 20.90 9.59
C GLU A 294 6.54 20.71 9.71
N THR A 295 7.00 19.48 9.92
CA THR A 295 8.42 19.13 10.03
C THR A 295 8.96 18.41 8.81
N SER A 296 8.09 18.05 7.88
CA SER A 296 8.45 17.34 6.66
C SER A 296 9.03 18.30 5.63
N PRO A 297 10.23 18.04 5.07
CA PRO A 297 10.81 18.86 4.02
C PRO A 297 9.90 19.04 2.80
N VAL A 298 9.08 18.05 2.49
CA VAL A 298 8.08 18.09 1.40
C VAL A 298 6.74 18.69 1.83
N GLY A 299 6.57 19.13 3.08
CA GLY A 299 5.35 19.79 3.57
C GLY A 299 4.13 18.89 3.72
N ILE A 300 4.28 17.59 3.52
CA ILE A 300 3.23 16.56 3.72
C ILE A 300 3.77 15.40 4.56
N ALA A 301 2.87 14.62 5.14
CA ALA A 301 3.20 13.40 5.87
C ALA A 301 2.19 12.32 5.51
N VAL A 302 2.67 11.27 4.87
CA VAL A 302 1.89 10.09 4.49
C VAL A 302 2.45 8.87 5.23
N SER A 303 1.57 8.12 5.86
CA SER A 303 1.96 6.91 6.59
C SER A 303 1.95 5.67 5.69
N GLN A 304 2.58 4.61 6.16
CA GLN A 304 2.53 3.29 5.54
C GLN A 304 3.05 3.31 4.09
N LEU A 305 4.23 3.94 3.89
CA LEU A 305 4.93 3.98 2.62
C LEU A 305 5.51 2.59 2.30
N HIS A 306 4.63 1.61 2.09
CA HIS A 306 5.00 0.20 1.92
C HIS A 306 5.48 -0.15 0.51
N ALA A 307 5.33 0.75 -0.44
CA ALA A 307 5.84 0.64 -1.80
C ALA A 307 6.56 1.92 -2.19
N VAL A 308 7.74 1.76 -2.76
CA VAL A 308 8.52 2.83 -3.37
C VAL A 308 8.99 2.36 -4.74
N ALA A 309 8.72 3.15 -5.77
CA ALA A 309 9.22 2.94 -7.12
C ALA A 309 9.93 4.20 -7.62
N LEU A 310 10.76 4.03 -8.63
CA LEU A 310 11.56 5.08 -9.23
C LEU A 310 11.19 5.25 -10.70
N GLY A 311 11.21 6.49 -11.18
CA GLY A 311 10.99 6.81 -12.60
C GLY A 311 11.24 8.29 -12.86
N ASP A 312 11.51 8.66 -14.09
CA ASP A 312 11.55 10.06 -14.52
C ASP A 312 10.13 10.45 -15.00
N MET A 313 9.32 10.93 -14.03
CA MET A 313 7.89 11.12 -14.26
C MET A 313 7.56 12.32 -15.14
N ASN A 314 8.47 13.30 -15.24
CA ASN A 314 8.27 14.52 -16.01
C ASN A 314 9.19 14.65 -17.24
N GLY A 315 10.06 13.66 -17.48
CA GLY A 315 10.98 13.65 -18.63
C GLY A 315 12.14 14.65 -18.51
N ASP A 316 12.51 15.06 -17.28
CA ASP A 316 13.58 16.04 -17.06
C ASP A 316 14.98 15.40 -16.87
N GLY A 317 15.04 14.07 -16.88
CA GLY A 317 16.28 13.29 -16.75
C GLY A 317 16.70 13.07 -15.31
N LEU A 318 15.88 13.45 -14.31
CA LEU A 318 16.09 13.17 -12.91
C LEU A 318 15.22 11.98 -12.47
N THR A 319 15.71 11.23 -11.53
CA THR A 319 14.92 10.13 -10.95
C THR A 319 13.98 10.65 -9.89
N ASP A 320 12.69 10.54 -10.13
CA ASP A 320 11.62 10.84 -9.19
C ASP A 320 11.26 9.62 -8.36
N ILE A 321 10.52 9.84 -7.27
CA ILE A 321 10.05 8.79 -6.36
C ILE A 321 8.54 8.69 -6.45
N VAL A 322 8.00 7.51 -6.76
CA VAL A 322 6.57 7.22 -6.72
C VAL A 322 6.28 6.37 -5.48
N THR A 323 5.36 6.81 -4.64
CA THR A 323 5.02 6.13 -3.39
C THR A 323 3.60 6.49 -2.95
N GLY A 324 3.20 5.99 -1.79
CA GLY A 324 1.89 6.31 -1.24
C GLY A 324 1.56 5.48 -0.01
N LYS A 325 0.32 5.59 0.43
CA LYS A 325 -0.18 4.86 1.59
C LYS A 325 -0.65 3.47 1.19
N ARG A 326 -0.06 2.41 1.79
CA ARG A 326 -0.68 1.09 1.80
C ARG A 326 -1.92 1.11 2.70
N TRP A 327 -3.06 1.43 2.07
CA TRP A 327 -4.30 1.57 2.80
C TRP A 327 -4.72 0.23 3.42
N TRP A 328 -5.06 0.27 4.71
CA TRP A 328 -5.60 -0.87 5.45
C TRP A 328 -4.62 -2.04 5.61
N ALA A 329 -3.32 -1.77 5.73
CA ALA A 329 -2.30 -2.82 5.89
C ALA A 329 -2.62 -3.74 7.08
N HIS A 330 -2.80 -3.17 8.27
CA HIS A 330 -3.24 -3.88 9.48
C HIS A 330 -4.54 -3.29 10.06
N GLY A 331 -5.44 -2.80 9.22
CA GLY A 331 -6.67 -2.16 9.68
C GLY A 331 -6.37 -0.86 10.44
N TYR A 332 -6.83 -0.78 11.67
CA TYR A 332 -6.68 0.41 12.52
C TYR A 332 -5.41 0.40 13.39
N HIS A 333 -4.57 -0.63 13.31
CA HIS A 333 -3.43 -0.80 14.22
C HIS A 333 -2.22 0.06 13.87
N ASP A 334 -2.13 0.50 12.62
CA ASP A 334 -0.97 1.25 12.16
C ASP A 334 -1.13 2.76 12.37
N ASP A 335 -0.04 3.43 12.66
CA ASP A 335 -0.01 4.90 12.76
C ASP A 335 -0.50 5.55 11.46
N GLY A 336 -1.38 6.56 11.58
CA GLY A 336 -1.95 7.24 10.42
C GLY A 336 -2.95 6.39 9.63
N HIS A 337 -3.50 5.29 10.18
CA HIS A 337 -4.49 4.42 9.51
C HIS A 337 -5.65 5.20 8.90
N SER A 338 -6.09 6.29 9.53
CA SER A 338 -7.21 7.14 9.09
C SER A 338 -6.86 8.09 7.94
N GLN A 339 -5.61 8.18 7.54
CA GLN A 339 -5.24 9.00 6.38
C GLN A 339 -5.83 8.43 5.09
N PRO A 340 -6.11 9.29 4.08
CA PRO A 340 -6.59 8.85 2.77
C PRO A 340 -5.65 7.83 2.12
N ALA A 341 -6.19 6.97 1.26
CA ALA A 341 -5.43 6.06 0.42
C ALA A 341 -4.70 6.84 -0.68
N THR A 342 -3.62 7.48 -0.32
CA THR A 342 -2.89 8.42 -1.18
C THR A 342 -1.89 7.69 -2.07
N LEU A 343 -1.88 8.05 -3.36
CA LEU A 343 -0.81 7.80 -4.32
C LEU A 343 -0.21 9.15 -4.68
N LEU A 344 1.10 9.25 -4.64
CA LEU A 344 1.82 10.49 -4.95
C LEU A 344 3.16 10.20 -5.65
N TRP A 345 3.69 11.21 -6.32
CA TRP A 345 5.06 11.22 -6.74
C TRP A 345 5.79 12.44 -6.18
N LEU A 346 7.07 12.28 -5.95
CA LEU A 346 7.97 13.30 -5.42
C LEU A 346 8.92 13.69 -6.55
N GLU A 347 8.68 14.85 -7.14
CA GLU A 347 9.50 15.40 -8.21
C GLU A 347 10.86 15.79 -7.69
N ALA A 348 11.91 15.23 -8.25
CA ALA A 348 13.29 15.57 -7.94
C ALA A 348 13.69 16.90 -8.60
N LYS A 349 14.28 17.82 -7.86
CA LYS A 349 14.88 19.04 -8.36
C LYS A 349 16.29 19.19 -7.86
N ARG A 350 17.25 19.29 -8.77
CA ARG A 350 18.67 19.53 -8.44
C ARG A 350 19.01 21.01 -8.62
N SER A 351 19.62 21.60 -7.60
CA SER A 351 20.12 22.98 -7.66
C SER A 351 21.38 23.11 -6.78
N ALA A 352 22.47 23.58 -7.37
CA ALA A 352 23.72 23.86 -6.67
C ALA A 352 24.27 22.68 -5.83
N GLY A 353 24.20 21.43 -6.35
CA GLY A 353 24.65 20.22 -5.67
C GLY A 353 23.77 19.77 -4.52
N ARG A 354 22.51 20.20 -4.50
CA ARG A 354 21.48 19.76 -3.56
C ARG A 354 20.28 19.21 -4.31
N ILE A 355 19.67 18.17 -3.77
CA ILE A 355 18.39 17.67 -4.24
C ILE A 355 17.28 18.13 -3.31
N GLN A 356 16.14 18.47 -3.89
CA GLN A 356 14.88 18.75 -3.22
C GLN A 356 13.79 17.94 -3.89
N PHE A 357 12.75 17.61 -3.15
CA PHE A 357 11.60 16.88 -3.67
C PHE A 357 10.34 17.74 -3.52
N ILE A 358 9.54 17.77 -4.59
CA ILE A 358 8.24 18.48 -4.63
C ILE A 358 7.15 17.42 -4.69
N PRO A 359 6.19 17.40 -3.74
CA PRO A 359 5.15 16.40 -3.72
C PRO A 359 4.01 16.75 -4.66
N HIS A 360 3.60 15.78 -5.47
CA HIS A 360 2.43 15.85 -6.33
C HIS A 360 1.49 14.69 -6.00
N VAL A 361 0.30 14.99 -5.51
CA VAL A 361 -0.71 13.99 -5.21
C VAL A 361 -1.42 13.61 -6.49
N ILE A 362 -1.33 12.33 -6.87
CA ILE A 362 -1.98 11.76 -8.06
C ILE A 362 -3.42 11.37 -7.74
N ASP A 363 -3.62 10.65 -6.62
CA ASP A 363 -4.92 10.16 -6.18
C ASP A 363 -4.99 9.98 -4.66
N ASN A 364 -6.17 10.13 -4.07
CA ASN A 364 -6.40 9.98 -2.63
C ASN A 364 -7.35 8.81 -2.29
N SER A 365 -7.63 7.94 -3.26
CA SER A 365 -8.61 6.88 -3.09
C SER A 365 -8.11 5.49 -3.46
N SER A 366 -7.02 5.37 -4.21
CA SER A 366 -6.42 4.09 -4.60
C SER A 366 -5.40 3.60 -3.58
N GLY A 367 -4.51 4.49 -3.14
CA GLY A 367 -3.34 4.13 -2.38
C GLY A 367 -2.34 3.29 -3.18
N VAL A 368 -1.47 2.62 -2.43
CA VAL A 368 -0.53 1.64 -2.95
C VAL A 368 -0.75 0.29 -2.27
N GLY A 369 -0.27 -0.78 -2.90
CA GLY A 369 -0.15 -2.09 -2.26
C GLY A 369 1.22 -2.26 -1.60
N THR A 370 1.79 -3.45 -1.75
CA THR A 370 3.19 -3.72 -1.40
C THR A 370 4.15 -3.41 -2.54
N GLN A 371 3.59 -3.12 -3.73
CA GLN A 371 4.32 -2.78 -4.94
C GLN A 371 3.58 -1.70 -5.73
N ILE A 372 4.37 -0.81 -6.35
CA ILE A 372 3.95 0.08 -7.44
C ILE A 372 4.84 -0.25 -8.64
N THR A 373 4.26 -0.32 -9.82
CA THR A 373 5.02 -0.48 -11.05
C THR A 373 4.90 0.78 -11.88
N VAL A 374 6.05 1.34 -12.27
CA VAL A 374 6.17 2.55 -13.09
C VAL A 374 6.76 2.17 -14.44
N GLY A 375 6.21 2.70 -15.52
CA GLY A 375 6.71 2.50 -16.88
C GLY A 375 5.71 2.92 -17.94
N ASP A 376 6.14 2.95 -19.18
CA ASP A 376 5.28 3.27 -20.33
C ASP A 376 4.37 2.07 -20.66
N VAL A 377 3.17 2.09 -20.07
CA VAL A 377 2.20 0.99 -20.23
C VAL A 377 1.54 1.00 -21.60
N ASN A 378 1.28 2.17 -22.16
CA ASN A 378 0.50 2.30 -23.40
C ASN A 378 1.36 2.53 -24.66
N GLY A 379 2.68 2.68 -24.51
CA GLY A 379 3.63 2.89 -25.60
C GLY A 379 3.67 4.34 -26.14
N ASP A 380 3.25 5.32 -25.33
CA ASP A 380 3.23 6.73 -25.73
C ASP A 380 4.50 7.52 -25.32
N GLY A 381 5.43 6.87 -24.63
CA GLY A 381 6.70 7.43 -24.17
C GLY A 381 6.61 8.17 -22.83
N LEU A 382 5.46 8.17 -22.18
CA LEU A 382 5.24 8.75 -20.85
C LEU A 382 5.23 7.65 -19.77
N GLN A 383 5.53 8.04 -18.53
CA GLN A 383 5.57 7.09 -17.42
C GLN A 383 4.19 6.95 -16.79
N ASP A 384 3.60 5.78 -16.93
CA ASP A 384 2.34 5.38 -16.30
C ASP A 384 2.60 4.65 -14.97
N ILE A 385 1.53 4.42 -14.20
CA ILE A 385 1.61 3.71 -12.92
C ILE A 385 0.57 2.61 -12.87
N VAL A 386 1.00 1.40 -12.47
CA VAL A 386 0.12 0.26 -12.17
C VAL A 386 0.11 0.02 -10.67
N SER A 387 -1.08 -0.12 -10.08
CA SER A 387 -1.26 -0.35 -8.64
C SER A 387 -2.36 -1.38 -8.38
N GLY A 388 -2.00 -2.48 -7.71
CA GLY A 388 -2.93 -3.44 -7.09
C GLY A 388 -3.00 -3.17 -5.59
N THR A 389 -4.19 -3.02 -5.03
CA THR A 389 -4.38 -2.63 -3.63
C THR A 389 -5.62 -3.28 -3.04
N LYS A 390 -5.80 -3.17 -1.72
CA LYS A 390 -7.05 -3.56 -1.05
C LYS A 390 -8.28 -2.74 -1.52
N ARG A 391 -8.08 -1.69 -2.32
CA ARG A 391 -9.12 -0.87 -2.95
C ARG A 391 -9.36 -1.22 -4.43
N GLY A 392 -8.75 -2.29 -4.90
CA GLY A 392 -8.87 -2.79 -6.26
C GLY A 392 -7.62 -2.62 -7.10
N ALA A 393 -7.80 -2.69 -8.40
CA ALA A 393 -6.74 -2.58 -9.39
C ALA A 393 -6.90 -1.30 -10.21
N HIS A 394 -5.80 -0.60 -10.43
CA HIS A 394 -5.78 0.69 -11.11
C HIS A 394 -4.59 0.80 -12.06
N VAL A 395 -4.79 1.51 -13.18
CA VAL A 395 -3.71 2.09 -13.97
C VAL A 395 -3.91 3.60 -14.02
N PHE A 396 -2.84 4.36 -13.87
CA PHE A 396 -2.81 5.80 -14.00
C PHE A 396 -2.00 6.12 -15.24
N LEU A 397 -2.69 6.47 -16.31
CA LEU A 397 -2.08 6.81 -17.59
C LEU A 397 -1.68 8.28 -17.58
N GLN A 398 -0.39 8.54 -17.75
CA GLN A 398 0.07 9.91 -17.91
C GLN A 398 -0.41 10.47 -19.24
N ARG A 399 -0.87 11.71 -19.23
CA ARG A 399 -1.36 12.40 -20.42
C ARG A 399 -0.53 13.65 -20.70
N PRO A 400 -0.27 13.97 -21.97
CA PRO A 400 0.34 15.25 -22.32
C PRO A 400 -0.47 16.42 -21.75
N ALA A 401 0.20 17.41 -21.20
CA ALA A 401 -0.44 18.58 -20.62
C ALA A 401 -1.40 19.31 -21.57
N SER A 402 -1.18 19.21 -22.88
CA SER A 402 -2.08 19.76 -23.90
C SER A 402 -3.44 19.08 -23.97
N LEU A 403 -3.58 17.89 -23.39
CA LEU A 403 -4.83 17.13 -23.29
C LEU A 403 -5.46 17.22 -21.89
N ALA A 404 -4.82 17.91 -20.94
CA ALA A 404 -5.41 18.20 -19.66
C ALA A 404 -6.69 19.04 -19.89
N SER A 405 -7.85 18.38 -19.86
CA SER A 405 -9.12 19.11 -19.87
C SER A 405 -9.38 19.60 -18.45
N ASP A 406 -9.86 20.84 -18.30
CA ASP A 406 -10.26 21.44 -17.01
C ASP A 406 -11.28 20.58 -16.23
N LYS A 407 -11.84 19.55 -16.86
CA LYS A 407 -12.75 18.58 -16.25
C LYS A 407 -12.06 17.58 -15.31
N PHE A 408 -10.74 17.42 -15.39
CA PHE A 408 -9.96 16.50 -14.55
C PHE A 408 -9.19 17.20 -13.43
N LEU A 409 -9.07 18.53 -13.51
CA LEU A 409 -8.69 19.33 -12.36
C LEU A 409 -9.90 19.40 -11.42
N VAL A 410 -10.07 18.40 -10.61
CA VAL A 410 -10.97 18.47 -9.48
C VAL A 410 -10.18 18.78 -8.23
N PRO A 411 -9.92 20.09 -7.96
CA PRO A 411 -9.52 20.49 -6.63
C PRO A 411 -10.74 20.26 -5.75
N GLY A 412 -10.68 19.24 -4.88
CA GLY A 412 -11.71 19.06 -3.86
C GLY A 412 -12.91 18.21 -4.23
N LEU A 413 -12.89 17.39 -5.29
CA LEU A 413 -13.67 16.18 -5.24
C LEU A 413 -13.07 15.35 -4.13
N ALA A 414 -13.74 15.40 -3.00
CA ALA A 414 -13.65 14.36 -2.01
C ALA A 414 -13.61 13.05 -2.79
N ALA A 415 -12.52 12.30 -2.62
CA ALA A 415 -12.36 11.01 -3.24
C ALA A 415 -13.69 10.29 -3.20
N GLN A 416 -14.27 9.96 -4.34
CA GLN A 416 -15.47 9.14 -4.32
C GLN A 416 -15.06 7.90 -3.56
N ASP A 417 -15.67 7.71 -2.41
CA ASP A 417 -15.43 6.56 -1.58
C ASP A 417 -15.64 5.32 -2.46
N PRO A 418 -14.61 4.51 -2.78
CA PRO A 418 -14.79 3.33 -3.63
C PRO A 418 -15.71 2.30 -3.00
N PHE A 419 -16.04 2.42 -1.70
CA PHE A 419 -17.16 1.72 -1.11
C PHE A 419 -18.52 2.21 -1.64
N GLN A 420 -18.61 3.38 -2.32
CA GLN A 420 -19.84 3.79 -3.00
C GLN A 420 -20.15 2.96 -4.26
N GLN A 421 -19.18 2.25 -4.83
CA GLN A 421 -19.39 1.39 -6.00
C GLN A 421 -19.57 -0.10 -5.67
N ARG A 422 -19.29 -0.54 -4.45
CA ARG A 422 -19.75 -1.83 -3.96
C ARG A 422 -21.24 -1.73 -3.67
N PRO A 423 -22.05 -2.80 -3.80
CA PRO A 423 -23.40 -2.80 -3.29
C PRO A 423 -23.31 -2.29 -1.86
N ALA A 424 -23.90 -1.12 -1.65
CA ALA A 424 -23.64 -0.26 -0.51
C ALA A 424 -23.61 -1.10 0.77
N THR A 425 -22.56 -0.91 1.58
CA THR A 425 -22.71 -1.14 3.01
C THR A 425 -23.98 -0.38 3.40
N GLY A 426 -25.06 -1.11 3.52
CA GLY A 426 -26.39 -0.57 3.73
C GLY A 426 -26.87 -0.86 5.15
N SER A 427 -28.11 -0.67 5.35
CA SER A 427 -28.80 -1.16 6.52
C SER A 427 -29.76 -2.27 6.11
N ILE A 428 -29.86 -3.32 6.90
CA ILE A 428 -30.82 -4.41 6.72
C ILE A 428 -32.03 -4.13 7.60
N ALA A 429 -33.20 -4.10 6.98
CA ALA A 429 -34.44 -4.00 7.74
C ALA A 429 -34.62 -5.26 8.60
N ILE A 430 -34.85 -5.07 9.89
CA ILE A 430 -35.06 -6.15 10.84
C ILE A 430 -36.55 -6.12 11.21
N ASN A 431 -37.20 -7.28 11.19
CA ASN A 431 -38.55 -7.44 11.73
C ASN A 431 -38.47 -7.43 13.27
N ASP A 432 -38.53 -6.24 13.85
CA ASP A 432 -38.25 -5.97 15.24
C ASP A 432 -39.26 -4.93 15.74
N PRO A 433 -39.83 -5.10 16.93
CA PRO A 433 -40.83 -4.19 17.49
C PRO A 433 -40.34 -2.76 17.70
N LEU A 434 -39.00 -2.53 17.73
CA LEU A 434 -38.42 -1.20 17.83
C LEU A 434 -38.27 -0.53 16.47
N GLY A 435 -38.34 -1.28 15.37
CA GLY A 435 -38.11 -0.78 14.01
C GLY A 435 -36.64 -0.39 13.78
N GLY A 436 -36.37 0.24 12.62
CA GLY A 436 -35.02 0.63 12.21
C GLY A 436 -34.32 -0.50 11.49
N SER A 437 -33.04 -0.23 11.18
CA SER A 437 -32.19 -1.16 10.43
C SER A 437 -30.79 -1.17 11.02
N ARG A 438 -30.11 -2.31 11.00
CA ARG A 438 -28.71 -2.42 11.40
C ARG A 438 -27.80 -2.04 10.24
N PRO A 439 -26.71 -1.31 10.48
CA PRO A 439 -25.65 -1.17 9.48
C PRO A 439 -25.20 -2.53 8.97
N ALA A 440 -24.92 -2.61 7.67
CA ALA A 440 -24.58 -3.88 7.04
C ALA A 440 -23.46 -3.71 6.00
N MET A 441 -22.71 -4.78 5.74
CA MET A 441 -21.76 -4.92 4.66
C MET A 441 -22.32 -5.93 3.65
N GLY A 442 -22.79 -5.44 2.50
CA GLY A 442 -23.57 -6.25 1.57
C GLY A 442 -24.85 -6.76 2.26
N ASP A 443 -25.09 -8.05 2.17
CA ASP A 443 -26.25 -8.70 2.80
C ASP A 443 -26.02 -9.12 4.28
N LYS A 444 -24.86 -8.78 4.84
CA LYS A 444 -24.47 -9.20 6.19
C LYS A 444 -24.55 -8.02 7.15
N PRO A 445 -25.41 -8.07 8.20
CA PRO A 445 -25.42 -7.04 9.22
C PRO A 445 -24.09 -7.03 9.96
N LEU A 446 -23.61 -5.84 10.32
CA LEU A 446 -22.46 -5.67 11.20
C LEU A 446 -22.84 -6.07 12.64
N ASN A 447 -21.89 -6.61 13.37
CA ASN A 447 -22.04 -7.11 14.72
C ASN A 447 -22.13 -5.94 15.75
N PHE A 448 -23.16 -5.12 15.62
CA PHE A 448 -23.40 -3.95 16.48
C PHE A 448 -24.44 -4.24 17.60
N ASP A 449 -24.88 -5.48 17.68
CA ASP A 449 -25.73 -6.04 18.72
C ASP A 449 -25.04 -7.17 19.50
N PHE A 450 -23.78 -7.47 19.19
CA PHE A 450 -22.91 -8.46 19.81
C PHE A 450 -23.47 -9.89 19.92
N GLU A 451 -24.59 -10.20 19.28
CA GLU A 451 -25.27 -11.50 19.36
C GLU A 451 -24.46 -12.66 18.78
N ALA A 452 -23.41 -12.35 18.02
CA ALA A 452 -22.41 -13.32 17.60
C ALA A 452 -21.54 -13.85 18.75
N GLY A 453 -21.62 -13.27 19.94
CA GLY A 453 -20.82 -13.62 21.11
C GLY A 453 -19.33 -13.32 20.95
N ASN A 454 -18.97 -12.36 20.11
CA ASN A 454 -17.59 -11.95 19.84
C ASN A 454 -17.54 -10.46 19.45
N LEU A 455 -16.32 -9.93 19.30
CA LEU A 455 -16.06 -8.55 18.88
C LEU A 455 -15.70 -8.46 17.38
N ASN A 456 -16.15 -9.38 16.54
CA ASN A 456 -16.02 -9.25 15.11
C ASN A 456 -16.68 -7.92 14.65
N ASP A 457 -16.07 -7.24 13.67
CA ASP A 457 -16.39 -5.88 13.21
C ASP A 457 -15.98 -4.75 14.15
N TRP A 458 -15.25 -5.07 15.25
CA TRP A 458 -14.74 -4.11 16.21
C TRP A 458 -13.25 -4.30 16.46
N GLU A 459 -12.54 -3.20 16.65
CA GLU A 459 -11.14 -3.13 17.06
C GLU A 459 -11.06 -2.62 18.49
N VAL A 460 -10.27 -3.30 19.33
CA VAL A 460 -10.02 -2.89 20.72
C VAL A 460 -8.68 -2.18 20.80
N ARG A 461 -8.65 -0.97 21.34
CA ARG A 461 -7.43 -0.20 21.60
C ARG A 461 -7.20 0.01 23.08
N GLY A 462 -5.94 -0.08 23.49
CA GLY A 462 -5.53 0.09 24.88
C GLY A 462 -5.71 -1.18 25.72
N PRO A 463 -5.48 -1.07 27.04
CA PRO A 463 -5.45 -2.23 27.96
C PRO A 463 -6.80 -2.90 28.22
N MET A 464 -7.91 -2.38 27.69
CA MET A 464 -9.26 -2.89 27.92
C MET A 464 -9.55 -4.28 27.29
N SER A 465 -8.57 -5.02 26.84
CA SER A 465 -8.67 -6.10 25.86
C SER A 465 -9.32 -7.43 26.27
N LYS A 466 -9.73 -7.69 27.53
CA LYS A 466 -10.06 -9.07 27.93
C LYS A 466 -11.43 -9.37 28.56
N ALA A 467 -12.25 -8.38 28.86
CA ALA A 467 -13.53 -8.61 29.56
C ALA A 467 -14.69 -7.74 29.04
N LEU A 468 -14.61 -7.25 27.81
CA LEU A 468 -15.57 -6.29 27.29
C LEU A 468 -16.94 -6.88 26.98
N LEU A 469 -17.00 -8.14 26.57
CA LEU A 469 -18.25 -8.80 26.20
C LEU A 469 -18.80 -9.56 27.41
N THR A 470 -19.95 -9.13 27.90
CA THR A 470 -20.62 -9.75 29.04
C THR A 470 -22.01 -10.23 28.66
N ALA A 471 -22.55 -11.21 29.38
CA ALA A 471 -23.95 -11.59 29.23
C ALA A 471 -24.84 -10.43 29.70
N ALA A 472 -25.86 -10.09 28.91
CA ALA A 472 -26.85 -9.10 29.31
C ALA A 472 -27.62 -9.63 30.54
N PRO A 473 -27.82 -8.80 31.58
CA PRO A 473 -28.66 -9.21 32.69
C PRO A 473 -30.12 -9.51 32.20
N GLU A 474 -30.72 -10.59 32.71
CA GLU A 474 -32.09 -11.00 32.30
C GLU A 474 -33.11 -9.88 32.43
N SER A 475 -32.95 -8.97 33.40
CA SER A 475 -33.80 -7.79 33.59
C SER A 475 -33.67 -6.75 32.47
N VAL A 476 -32.56 -6.74 31.71
CA VAL A 476 -32.27 -5.81 30.64
C VAL A 476 -32.86 -6.30 29.31
N GLU A 477 -32.80 -7.61 29.04
CA GLU A 477 -33.38 -8.22 27.83
C GLU A 477 -34.88 -7.95 27.69
N ALA A 478 -35.63 -8.06 28.79
CA ALA A 478 -37.10 -7.94 28.79
C ALA A 478 -37.59 -6.50 28.59
N VAL A 479 -36.81 -5.50 28.96
CA VAL A 479 -37.25 -4.10 29.02
C VAL A 479 -36.69 -3.24 27.88
N THR A 480 -35.53 -3.56 27.37
CA THR A 480 -34.77 -2.70 26.44
C THR A 480 -34.62 -3.27 25.05
N GLY A 481 -34.90 -4.56 24.84
CA GLY A 481 -34.60 -5.24 23.57
C GLY A 481 -33.11 -5.48 23.36
N ALA A 482 -32.31 -5.44 24.43
CA ALA A 482 -30.93 -5.93 24.40
C ALA A 482 -30.93 -7.43 24.14
N GLY A 483 -29.94 -7.90 23.42
CA GLY A 483 -29.76 -9.32 23.15
C GLY A 483 -29.09 -10.06 24.30
N LYS A 484 -28.45 -11.18 23.97
CA LYS A 484 -27.79 -12.05 24.95
C LYS A 484 -26.46 -11.47 25.46
N TYR A 485 -25.78 -10.65 24.64
CA TYR A 485 -24.47 -10.10 24.94
C TYR A 485 -24.46 -8.58 24.79
N ILE A 486 -23.71 -7.91 25.66
CA ILE A 486 -23.47 -6.48 25.63
C ILE A 486 -21.98 -6.20 25.78
N VAL A 487 -21.52 -5.06 25.31
CA VAL A 487 -20.21 -4.51 25.71
C VAL A 487 -20.38 -3.81 27.05
N ASN A 488 -19.49 -4.12 27.98
CA ASN A 488 -19.37 -3.45 29.26
C ASN A 488 -17.88 -3.26 29.58
N THR A 489 -17.44 -2.00 29.73
CA THR A 489 -16.06 -1.68 30.05
C THR A 489 -15.71 -2.01 31.51
N GLY A 490 -16.73 -2.24 32.35
CA GLY A 490 -16.64 -2.87 33.66
C GLY A 490 -15.91 -2.07 34.73
N ASP A 491 -15.74 -2.72 35.90
CA ASP A 491 -15.02 -2.17 37.06
C ASP A 491 -13.48 -2.13 36.86
N ASN A 492 -13.06 -2.38 35.64
CA ASN A 492 -11.63 -2.50 35.35
C ASN A 492 -11.05 -1.11 35.14
N LYS A 493 -10.02 -0.79 35.85
CA LYS A 493 -9.11 0.33 35.63
C LYS A 493 -8.44 0.30 34.25
N ALA A 494 -9.01 -0.41 33.31
CA ALA A 494 -8.49 -0.63 31.96
C ALA A 494 -9.16 0.36 31.00
N VAL A 495 -8.52 1.48 30.80
CA VAL A 495 -8.90 2.50 29.83
C VAL A 495 -8.61 2.08 28.39
N GLY A 496 -9.43 2.55 27.44
CA GLY A 496 -9.22 2.25 26.03
C GLY A 496 -10.35 2.67 25.12
N GLU A 497 -10.34 2.16 23.91
CA GLU A 497 -11.35 2.45 22.89
C GLU A 497 -11.80 1.15 22.19
N LEU A 498 -13.07 1.09 21.79
CA LEU A 498 -13.61 0.08 20.90
C LEU A 498 -14.13 0.78 19.65
N ILE A 499 -13.60 0.44 18.49
CA ILE A 499 -13.84 1.15 17.23
C ILE A 499 -14.48 0.20 16.23
N SER A 500 -15.66 0.58 15.69
CA SER A 500 -16.35 -0.25 14.70
C SER A 500 -15.70 -0.18 13.32
N ARG A 501 -16.03 -1.16 12.47
CA ARG A 501 -15.90 -1.01 11.03
C ARG A 501 -16.68 0.20 10.54
N PRO A 502 -16.22 0.86 9.45
CA PRO A 502 -16.97 1.95 8.83
C PRO A 502 -18.25 1.42 8.18
N PHE A 503 -19.30 2.24 8.26
CA PHE A 503 -20.58 1.99 7.62
C PHE A 503 -21.20 3.29 7.10
N LYS A 504 -22.14 3.18 6.16
CA LYS A 504 -22.83 4.33 5.58
C LYS A 504 -24.03 4.72 6.42
N LEU A 505 -24.19 6.01 6.74
CA LEU A 505 -25.41 6.56 7.31
C LEU A 505 -26.53 6.56 6.27
N THR A 506 -27.37 5.54 6.27
CA THR A 506 -28.46 5.38 5.30
C THR A 506 -29.74 6.09 5.72
N ALA A 507 -29.82 6.54 6.99
CA ALA A 507 -30.99 7.17 7.58
C ALA A 507 -30.63 8.45 8.35
N GLY A 508 -31.58 9.27 8.70
CA GLY A 508 -31.36 10.56 9.36
C GLY A 508 -31.28 10.50 10.89
N TYR A 509 -31.57 9.36 11.49
CA TYR A 509 -31.52 9.16 12.93
C TYR A 509 -30.82 7.86 13.26
N ALA A 510 -30.14 7.83 14.40
CA ALA A 510 -29.56 6.62 14.95
C ALA A 510 -30.05 6.40 16.39
N SER A 511 -30.13 5.16 16.83
CA SER A 511 -30.35 4.81 18.21
C SER A 511 -29.42 3.73 18.69
N LEU A 512 -29.13 3.73 19.97
CA LEU A 512 -28.27 2.74 20.62
C LEU A 512 -28.73 2.51 22.06
N LEU A 513 -28.45 1.34 22.59
CA LEU A 513 -28.55 1.08 24.01
C LEU A 513 -27.26 1.52 24.69
N ILE A 514 -27.38 2.34 25.71
CA ILE A 514 -26.22 2.87 26.45
C ILE A 514 -26.54 2.95 27.94
N GLY A 515 -25.51 2.74 28.76
CA GLY A 515 -25.58 2.88 30.22
C GLY A 515 -24.18 3.19 30.75
N GLY A 516 -24.08 3.42 32.06
CA GLY A 516 -22.82 3.74 32.72
C GLY A 516 -22.68 5.20 33.11
N SER A 517 -21.46 5.63 33.31
CA SER A 517 -21.14 6.92 33.89
C SER A 517 -21.54 8.11 33.03
N GLU A 518 -21.88 9.22 33.69
CA GLU A 518 -22.01 10.52 33.05
C GLU A 518 -20.65 11.22 33.15
N ASN A 519 -19.77 10.95 32.20
CA ASN A 519 -18.43 11.48 32.17
C ASN A 519 -18.01 11.80 30.73
N ALA A 520 -17.32 12.90 30.51
CA ALA A 520 -16.80 13.27 29.20
C ALA A 520 -15.73 12.28 28.68
N GLU A 521 -15.09 11.55 29.58
CA GLU A 521 -14.08 10.55 29.27
C GLU A 521 -14.66 9.15 28.96
N THR A 522 -16.01 8.96 29.15
CA THR A 522 -16.74 7.72 28.84
C THR A 522 -17.93 8.03 27.96
N ARG A 523 -17.86 7.67 26.69
CA ARG A 523 -18.89 8.02 25.70
C ARG A 523 -18.85 7.13 24.46
N VAL A 524 -19.95 7.15 23.71
CA VAL A 524 -20.03 6.62 22.34
C VAL A 524 -20.05 7.79 21.38
N GLU A 525 -19.19 7.74 20.40
CA GLU A 525 -19.04 8.75 19.35
C GLU A 525 -19.36 8.16 17.97
N LEU A 526 -20.00 8.96 17.13
CA LEU A 526 -20.11 8.73 15.70
C LEU A 526 -19.08 9.62 14.99
N VAL A 527 -18.12 9.01 14.34
CA VAL A 527 -16.94 9.70 13.78
C VAL A 527 -16.98 9.62 12.25
N SER A 528 -16.82 10.73 11.56
CA SER A 528 -16.68 10.78 10.11
C SER A 528 -15.42 10.02 9.68
N GLU A 529 -15.57 9.06 8.78
CA GLU A 529 -14.45 8.33 8.18
C GLU A 529 -13.57 9.24 7.33
N ARG A 530 -14.16 10.28 6.77
CA ARG A 530 -13.50 11.22 5.88
C ARG A 530 -12.65 12.26 6.61
N SER A 531 -13.22 12.87 7.67
CA SER A 531 -12.59 14.00 8.35
C SER A 531 -11.99 13.64 9.70
N GLY A 532 -12.32 12.46 10.27
CA GLY A 532 -11.99 12.12 11.65
C GLY A 532 -12.76 12.94 12.70
N GLN A 533 -13.69 13.80 12.26
CA GLN A 533 -14.49 14.65 13.15
C GLN A 533 -15.57 13.84 13.86
N VAL A 534 -15.76 14.10 15.14
CA VAL A 534 -16.92 13.59 15.89
C VAL A 534 -18.16 14.34 15.42
N LEU A 535 -19.10 13.61 14.84
CA LEU A 535 -20.36 14.14 14.31
C LEU A 535 -21.44 14.19 15.38
N ALA A 536 -21.51 13.15 16.22
CA ALA A 536 -22.43 13.04 17.34
C ALA A 536 -21.78 12.21 18.45
N ALA A 537 -22.17 12.47 19.70
CA ALA A 537 -21.72 11.68 20.85
C ALA A 537 -22.82 11.58 21.91
N THR A 538 -22.75 10.54 22.73
CA THR A 538 -23.64 10.34 23.89
C THR A 538 -22.89 9.57 24.98
N SER A 539 -23.27 9.79 26.25
CA SER A 539 -22.72 9.08 27.41
C SER A 539 -23.81 8.26 28.13
N GLY A 540 -23.42 7.46 29.12
CA GLY A 540 -24.33 6.62 29.91
C GLY A 540 -25.32 7.38 30.79
N GLY A 541 -25.13 8.70 30.99
CA GLY A 541 -26.03 9.56 31.71
C GLY A 541 -26.15 9.25 33.22
N GLY A 542 -25.12 8.64 33.80
CA GLY A 542 -25.07 8.25 35.22
C GLY A 542 -26.04 7.12 35.60
N LYS A 543 -26.44 6.29 34.61
CA LYS A 543 -27.40 5.19 34.82
C LYS A 543 -26.68 3.86 34.70
N ASP A 544 -26.73 3.05 35.75
CA ASP A 544 -26.20 1.68 35.77
C ASP A 544 -27.04 0.68 34.96
N ALA A 545 -28.07 1.15 34.28
CA ALA A 545 -28.95 0.33 33.44
C ALA A 545 -28.96 0.86 32.02
N LEU A 546 -28.96 -0.04 31.04
CA LEU A 546 -29.08 0.33 29.62
C LEU A 546 -30.39 1.08 29.36
N HIS A 547 -30.29 2.15 28.61
CA HIS A 547 -31.45 2.90 28.10
C HIS A 547 -31.19 3.25 26.62
N ARG A 548 -32.29 3.47 25.88
CA ARG A 548 -32.21 3.83 24.47
C ARG A 548 -31.89 5.33 24.33
N ALA A 549 -30.74 5.64 23.76
CA ALA A 549 -30.38 6.98 23.31
C ALA A 549 -30.68 7.14 21.82
N THR A 550 -31.05 8.36 21.40
CA THR A 550 -31.30 8.70 19.99
C THR A 550 -30.40 9.86 19.59
N LEU A 551 -29.79 9.73 18.40
CA LEU A 551 -28.92 10.75 17.80
C LEU A 551 -29.57 11.27 16.52
N ASP A 552 -29.67 12.58 16.35
CA ASP A 552 -29.99 13.20 15.07
C ASP A 552 -28.71 13.28 14.22
N VAL A 553 -28.71 12.51 13.14
CA VAL A 553 -27.59 12.41 12.21
C VAL A 553 -28.02 12.82 10.80
N SER A 554 -29.15 13.53 10.68
CA SER A 554 -29.77 13.90 9.41
C SER A 554 -28.86 14.77 8.54
N GLY A 555 -28.04 15.63 9.16
CA GLY A 555 -27.06 16.49 8.47
C GLY A 555 -25.93 15.72 7.78
N TRP A 556 -25.75 14.44 8.09
CA TRP A 556 -24.66 13.61 7.56
C TRP A 556 -25.15 12.35 6.84
N LYS A 557 -26.44 12.30 6.48
CA LYS A 557 -27.01 11.17 5.73
C LYS A 557 -26.23 10.96 4.42
N GLY A 558 -25.78 9.73 4.23
CA GLY A 558 -24.94 9.34 3.09
C GLY A 558 -23.45 9.30 3.38
N GLU A 559 -23.01 9.85 4.50
CA GLU A 559 -21.60 9.86 4.92
C GLU A 559 -21.16 8.48 5.44
N MET A 560 -19.88 8.16 5.23
CA MET A 560 -19.22 7.00 5.82
C MET A 560 -18.75 7.39 7.22
N VAL A 561 -19.12 6.58 8.20
CA VAL A 561 -18.86 6.83 9.61
C VAL A 561 -18.44 5.55 10.32
N ARG A 562 -17.87 5.69 11.51
CA ARG A 562 -17.65 4.61 12.46
C ARG A 562 -18.18 4.99 13.84
N LEU A 563 -18.50 3.99 14.63
CA LEU A 563 -18.71 4.15 16.06
C LEU A 563 -17.36 4.04 16.77
N ARG A 564 -17.17 4.89 17.78
CA ARG A 564 -16.04 4.82 18.69
C ARG A 564 -16.58 4.88 20.12
N LEU A 565 -16.40 3.79 20.86
CA LEU A 565 -16.67 3.73 22.28
C LEU A 565 -15.39 4.13 22.99
N VAL A 566 -15.45 5.16 23.80
CA VAL A 566 -14.29 5.72 24.52
C VAL A 566 -14.51 5.48 26.00
N ASP A 567 -13.53 4.90 26.66
CA ASP A 567 -13.42 4.82 28.10
C ASP A 567 -12.00 5.15 28.53
N HIS A 568 -11.79 6.41 28.91
CA HIS A 568 -10.49 6.94 29.34
C HIS A 568 -10.46 7.25 30.85
N ALA A 569 -11.53 6.91 31.59
CA ALA A 569 -11.61 7.14 33.02
C ALA A 569 -11.40 5.81 33.78
N ASP A 570 -10.51 5.82 34.74
CA ASP A 570 -10.17 4.66 35.57
C ASP A 570 -11.17 4.39 36.72
N ASP A 571 -12.17 5.27 36.89
CA ASP A 571 -13.21 5.24 37.90
C ASP A 571 -14.64 5.24 37.31
N ALA A 572 -14.76 5.06 36.01
CA ALA A 572 -16.02 5.09 35.27
C ALA A 572 -16.18 3.83 34.40
N HIS A 573 -17.37 3.62 33.87
CA HIS A 573 -17.66 2.51 32.95
C HIS A 573 -18.67 2.91 31.89
N LEU A 574 -18.68 2.20 30.78
CA LEU A 574 -19.59 2.34 29.66
C LEU A 574 -20.20 0.98 29.32
N MET A 575 -21.51 0.97 29.16
CA MET A 575 -22.24 -0.17 28.56
C MET A 575 -22.80 0.25 27.22
N PHE A 576 -22.74 -0.64 26.24
CA PHE A 576 -23.21 -0.37 24.88
C PHE A 576 -23.78 -1.63 24.23
N ASP A 577 -24.87 -1.45 23.47
CA ASP A 577 -25.47 -2.48 22.64
C ASP A 577 -26.40 -1.88 21.56
N ASP A 578 -26.77 -2.71 20.59
CA ASP A 578 -27.86 -2.57 19.63
C ASP A 578 -27.96 -1.20 18.95
N PHE A 579 -26.94 -0.85 18.15
CA PHE A 579 -26.98 0.35 17.31
C PHE A 579 -27.83 0.15 16.05
N ARG A 580 -28.75 1.09 15.79
CA ARG A 580 -29.71 1.07 14.67
C ARG A 580 -29.83 2.41 13.98
N LEU A 581 -30.23 2.38 12.70
CA LEU A 581 -30.54 3.54 11.87
C LEU A 581 -32.04 3.65 11.64
N HIS A 582 -32.61 4.85 11.68
CA HIS A 582 -34.03 5.14 11.55
C HIS A 582 -34.28 6.31 10.61
N ASP A 583 -35.33 6.23 9.77
CA ASP A 583 -35.72 7.34 8.90
C ASP A 583 -36.49 8.45 9.67
N LYS A 584 -36.96 8.16 10.87
CA LYS A 584 -37.67 9.09 11.74
C LYS A 584 -37.14 8.97 13.17
N PRO A 585 -37.20 10.05 13.97
CA PRO A 585 -36.84 9.96 15.38
C PRO A 585 -37.74 8.94 16.08
N LEU A 586 -37.17 8.22 17.04
CA LEU A 586 -38.00 7.38 17.93
C LEU A 586 -38.88 8.28 18.80
N ALA A 587 -40.13 7.90 18.98
CA ALA A 587 -41.00 8.60 19.91
C ALA A 587 -40.44 8.47 21.34
N GLU A 588 -40.32 9.59 22.04
CA GLU A 588 -40.03 9.56 23.49
C GLU A 588 -41.14 8.78 24.20
N LYS A 589 -40.76 7.72 24.91
CA LYS A 589 -41.64 6.93 25.74
C LYS A 589 -41.62 7.43 27.18
#